data_1ab2cd341a0830367931a1a2bdf82104
#
_entry.id   1ab2cd341a0830367931a1a2bdf82104
#
_cell.length_a   1.000
_cell.length_b   1.000
_cell.length_c   1.000
_cell.angle_alpha   90.00
_cell.angle_beta   90.00
_cell.angle_gamma   90.00
#
_symmetry.space_group_name_H-M   'P 1'
#
loop_
_entity.id
_entity.type
_entity.pdbx_description
1 polymer ?
#
loop_
_entity_poly.entity_id
_entity_poly.type
_entity_poly.pdbx_seq_one_letter_code
_entity_poly.pdbx_strand_id
1 'polypeptide(L)'
;MNDESRRVQRVYLILLLLHTLAASFIWGINTLFLLDAGLSNAQAFAANAFFTAGLVLFEIPTGVTADVRGRRFSYLLGTLTLTLSTLLYLLMWRITAPFWAWALSSMLLGLGFTFFSGAVQAWLVDALTASGFKGHLDAVFAKGEIVEGVAMLTGSVAGGYLAQATNLAVPYVIRVIVLALTFGFAFLLMHDIGFTPRKGAGARGPLREVKKVLAGAIAYGLGYAPVRWVMVASAFTDGVSIYAFYAMQPYLLQLYGDPKAYGIAGLAAAIVGGAQIGGGLLVPRLRRIFKRRTSVLVMATIVSALVLAAVGLMPRFWFAILLLMLWGLVFATVMPVRQAFVNELIPSEQRATVLSFDSLMGSAGGVAFQPVLGRAADAFGYPASYLWSGAIQAVAIPLMWLARRERAPSDPIRAEKA
;
A
#
# COMPACT_ATOMS: atom_id res chain seq x y z
N MET A 1 19.46 27.78 -4.43
CA MET A 1 18.69 27.16 -3.33
C MET A 1 19.31 27.66 -2.03
N ASN A 2 18.54 28.30 -1.16
CA ASN A 2 19.02 28.81 0.12
C ASN A 2 19.28 27.65 1.11
N ASP A 3 19.99 27.91 2.21
CA ASP A 3 20.39 26.88 3.16
C ASP A 3 19.21 26.27 3.91
N GLU A 4 18.17 27.07 4.16
CA GLU A 4 16.93 26.59 4.81
C GLU A 4 16.18 25.59 3.95
N SER A 5 15.96 25.87 2.66
CA SER A 5 15.34 24.91 1.73
C SER A 5 16.16 23.62 1.60
N ARG A 6 17.50 23.70 1.65
CA ARG A 6 18.37 22.50 1.66
C ARG A 6 18.18 21.68 2.94
N ARG A 7 18.07 22.35 4.09
CA ARG A 7 17.81 21.71 5.37
C ARG A 7 16.46 20.98 5.36
N VAL A 8 15.40 21.65 4.90
CA VAL A 8 14.06 21.06 4.79
C VAL A 8 14.09 19.79 3.92
N GLN A 9 14.73 19.84 2.73
CA GLN A 9 14.82 18.66 1.86
C GLN A 9 15.60 17.52 2.52
N ARG A 10 16.72 17.81 3.23
CA ARG A 10 17.47 16.76 3.93
C ARG A 10 16.63 16.11 5.03
N VAL A 11 15.93 16.90 5.83
CA VAL A 11 15.04 16.40 6.89
C VAL A 11 13.97 15.50 6.28
N TYR A 12 13.33 15.93 5.19
CA TYR A 12 12.35 15.14 4.45
C TYR A 12 12.91 13.78 4.03
N LEU A 13 14.05 13.76 3.36
CA LEU A 13 14.66 12.53 2.86
C LEU A 13 15.10 11.59 3.99
N ILE A 14 15.61 12.13 5.11
CA ILE A 14 15.98 11.33 6.29
C ILE A 14 14.73 10.70 6.92
N LEU A 15 13.68 11.48 7.14
CA LEU A 15 12.43 10.98 7.73
C LEU A 15 11.78 9.91 6.84
N LEU A 16 11.79 10.13 5.53
CA LEU A 16 11.27 9.19 4.54
C LEU A 16 12.09 7.89 4.52
N LEU A 17 13.43 8.00 4.50
CA LEU A 17 14.33 6.86 4.58
C LEU A 17 14.08 6.02 5.83
N LEU A 18 14.07 6.64 7.00
CA LEU A 18 13.94 5.92 8.27
C LEU A 18 12.56 5.28 8.42
N HIS A 19 11.49 6.00 8.04
CA HIS A 19 10.13 5.47 8.08
C HIS A 19 9.97 4.26 7.16
N THR A 20 10.40 4.38 5.91
CA THR A 20 10.31 3.31 4.92
C THR A 20 11.19 2.12 5.30
N LEU A 21 12.40 2.38 5.80
CA LEU A 21 13.29 1.32 6.28
C LEU A 21 12.65 0.55 7.46
N ALA A 22 12.05 1.26 8.43
CA ALA A 22 11.32 0.62 9.53
C ALA A 22 10.15 -0.26 9.04
N ALA A 23 9.43 0.17 8.00
CA ALA A 23 8.36 -0.63 7.41
C ALA A 23 8.89 -1.85 6.66
N SER A 24 9.94 -1.68 5.88
CA SER A 24 10.46 -2.69 4.96
C SER A 24 11.16 -3.86 5.66
N PHE A 25 11.75 -3.69 6.83
CA PHE A 25 12.35 -4.79 7.61
C PHE A 25 11.40 -5.95 7.87
N ILE A 26 10.11 -5.67 8.02
CA ILE A 26 9.10 -6.70 8.30
C ILE A 26 8.20 -7.02 7.10
N TRP A 27 8.25 -6.22 6.05
CA TRP A 27 7.29 -6.30 4.94
C TRP A 27 7.34 -7.64 4.21
N GLY A 28 8.55 -8.18 3.97
CA GLY A 28 8.74 -9.46 3.30
C GLY A 28 8.54 -10.70 4.20
N ILE A 29 8.36 -10.53 5.50
CA ILE A 29 8.30 -11.65 6.47
C ILE A 29 7.09 -11.58 7.42
N ASN A 30 6.22 -10.59 7.26
CA ASN A 30 5.12 -10.36 8.21
C ASN A 30 4.18 -11.56 8.35
N THR A 31 3.79 -12.19 7.24
CA THR A 31 2.93 -13.39 7.29
C THR A 31 3.65 -14.56 7.98
N LEU A 32 4.94 -14.73 7.71
CA LEU A 32 5.76 -15.78 8.35
C LEU A 32 5.84 -15.58 9.86
N PHE A 33 5.99 -14.33 10.32
CA PHE A 33 5.99 -14.00 11.74
C PHE A 33 4.66 -14.35 12.42
N LEU A 34 3.52 -14.05 11.78
CA LEU A 34 2.20 -14.39 12.29
C LEU A 34 1.97 -15.90 12.36
N LEU A 35 2.41 -16.64 11.35
CA LEU A 35 2.34 -18.12 11.33
C LEU A 35 3.25 -18.74 12.38
N ASP A 36 4.46 -18.22 12.56
CA ASP A 36 5.41 -18.66 13.60
C ASP A 36 4.89 -18.40 15.02
N ALA A 37 4.05 -17.37 15.19
CA ALA A 37 3.34 -17.11 16.44
C ALA A 37 2.19 -18.11 16.73
N GLY A 38 1.95 -19.07 15.83
CA GLY A 38 0.93 -20.11 15.99
C GLY A 38 -0.44 -19.79 15.40
N LEU A 39 -0.57 -18.70 14.63
CA LEU A 39 -1.81 -18.40 13.93
C LEU A 39 -1.97 -19.31 12.70
N SER A 40 -3.20 -19.73 12.40
CA SER A 40 -3.50 -20.38 11.11
C SER A 40 -3.42 -19.35 9.97
N ASN A 41 -3.39 -19.83 8.71
CA ASN A 41 -3.41 -18.92 7.57
C ASN A 41 -4.64 -18.00 7.60
N ALA A 42 -5.84 -18.54 7.90
CA ALA A 42 -7.05 -17.74 8.03
C ALA A 42 -6.89 -16.63 9.08
N GLN A 43 -6.28 -16.93 10.22
CA GLN A 43 -6.04 -15.96 11.30
C GLN A 43 -4.96 -14.93 10.91
N ALA A 44 -3.85 -15.36 10.32
CA ALA A 44 -2.77 -14.47 9.88
C ALA A 44 -3.26 -13.47 8.83
N PHE A 45 -4.00 -13.94 7.82
CA PHE A 45 -4.60 -13.06 6.81
C PHE A 45 -5.77 -12.24 7.35
N ALA A 46 -6.53 -12.73 8.33
CA ALA A 46 -7.50 -11.91 9.03
C ALA A 46 -6.82 -10.80 9.85
N ALA A 47 -5.70 -11.04 10.52
CA ALA A 47 -4.93 -9.99 11.18
C ALA A 47 -4.46 -8.91 10.18
N ASN A 48 -3.97 -9.30 9.01
CA ASN A 48 -3.65 -8.37 7.91
C ASN A 48 -4.89 -7.61 7.41
N ALA A 49 -6.07 -8.25 7.39
CA ALA A 49 -7.33 -7.58 7.07
C ALA A 49 -7.70 -6.53 8.11
N PHE A 50 -7.46 -6.76 9.40
CA PHE A 50 -7.63 -5.76 10.46
C PHE A 50 -6.65 -4.59 10.32
N PHE A 51 -5.41 -4.83 9.88
CA PHE A 51 -4.49 -3.75 9.51
C PHE A 51 -5.09 -2.89 8.39
N THR A 52 -5.58 -3.51 7.32
CA THR A 52 -6.22 -2.82 6.19
C THR A 52 -7.47 -2.06 6.64
N ALA A 53 -8.29 -2.65 7.52
CA ALA A 53 -9.45 -1.98 8.11
C ALA A 53 -9.03 -0.76 8.95
N GLY A 54 -7.93 -0.85 9.69
CA GLY A 54 -7.35 0.27 10.44
C GLY A 54 -6.94 1.43 9.53
N LEU A 55 -6.30 1.15 8.39
CA LEU A 55 -6.00 2.18 7.37
C LEU A 55 -7.28 2.91 6.94
N VAL A 56 -8.30 2.15 6.57
CA VAL A 56 -9.58 2.69 6.08
C VAL A 56 -10.29 3.55 7.13
N LEU A 57 -10.42 3.04 8.35
CA LEU A 57 -11.20 3.68 9.41
C LEU A 57 -10.56 4.96 9.93
N PHE A 58 -9.24 5.00 9.97
CA PHE A 58 -8.51 6.10 10.62
C PHE A 58 -7.92 7.13 9.66
N GLU A 59 -7.94 6.90 8.33
CA GLU A 59 -7.38 7.81 7.33
C GLU A 59 -7.93 9.24 7.47
N ILE A 60 -9.25 9.39 7.54
CA ILE A 60 -9.90 10.71 7.67
C ILE A 60 -9.65 11.35 9.04
N PRO A 61 -9.85 10.66 10.19
CA PRO A 61 -9.58 11.23 11.52
C PRO A 61 -8.13 11.70 11.70
N THR A 62 -7.17 10.94 11.20
CA THR A 62 -5.75 11.30 11.32
C THR A 62 -5.36 12.46 10.40
N GLY A 63 -5.92 12.52 9.18
CA GLY A 63 -5.78 13.66 8.29
C GLY A 63 -6.28 14.97 8.92
N VAL A 64 -7.47 14.94 9.55
CA VAL A 64 -7.99 16.09 10.31
C VAL A 64 -7.05 16.46 11.46
N THR A 65 -6.49 15.48 12.16
CA THR A 65 -5.52 15.73 13.24
C THR A 65 -4.28 16.46 12.72
N ALA A 66 -3.74 16.06 11.58
CA ALA A 66 -2.61 16.71 10.92
C ALA A 66 -2.92 18.16 10.49
N ASP A 67 -4.14 18.42 10.02
CA ASP A 67 -4.59 19.75 9.57
C ASP A 67 -4.87 20.72 10.73
N VAL A 68 -5.23 20.20 11.91
CA VAL A 68 -5.61 21.03 13.09
C VAL A 68 -4.45 21.19 14.06
N ARG A 69 -3.72 20.11 14.38
CA ARG A 69 -2.65 20.10 15.39
C ARG A 69 -1.25 20.26 14.85
N GLY A 70 -1.08 20.17 13.52
CA GLY A 70 0.20 20.29 12.84
C GLY A 70 0.75 18.97 12.31
N ARG A 71 1.57 19.09 11.28
CA ARG A 71 2.15 17.93 10.58
C ARG A 71 3.17 17.19 11.44
N ARG A 72 3.97 17.93 12.20
CA ARG A 72 4.93 17.39 13.16
C ARG A 72 4.24 16.56 14.25
N PHE A 73 3.14 17.08 14.82
CA PHE A 73 2.38 16.37 15.85
C PHE A 73 1.85 15.03 15.30
N SER A 74 1.25 15.05 14.11
CA SER A 74 0.76 13.85 13.44
C SER A 74 1.89 12.82 13.25
N TYR A 75 3.03 13.25 12.71
CA TYR A 75 4.18 12.39 12.46
C TYR A 75 4.71 11.72 13.74
N LEU A 76 4.89 12.49 14.81
CA LEU A 76 5.35 11.97 16.11
C LEU A 76 4.36 10.96 16.70
N LEU A 77 3.05 11.27 16.64
CA LEU A 77 2.01 10.37 17.12
C LEU A 77 1.97 9.08 16.30
N GLY A 78 2.11 9.16 14.98
CA GLY A 78 2.23 8.01 14.08
C GLY A 78 3.41 7.12 14.45
N THR A 79 4.60 7.71 14.61
CA THR A 79 5.81 6.97 14.98
C THR A 79 5.66 6.26 16.34
N LEU A 80 5.07 6.95 17.32
CA LEU A 80 4.79 6.36 18.64
C LEU A 80 3.78 5.20 18.55
N THR A 81 2.71 5.38 17.77
CA THR A 81 1.69 4.34 17.54
C THR A 81 2.28 3.12 16.85
N LEU A 82 3.13 3.31 15.82
CA LEU A 82 3.86 2.21 15.16
C LEU A 82 4.82 1.49 16.10
N THR A 83 5.51 2.24 16.94
CA THR A 83 6.41 1.65 17.94
C THR A 83 5.62 0.79 18.93
N LEU A 84 4.53 1.31 19.49
CA LEU A 84 3.67 0.60 20.42
C LEU A 84 3.08 -0.66 19.77
N SER A 85 2.51 -0.56 18.57
CA SER A 85 1.95 -1.73 17.87
C SER A 85 3.00 -2.78 17.59
N THR A 86 4.24 -2.39 17.24
CA THR A 86 5.34 -3.33 17.01
C THR A 86 5.78 -4.03 18.31
N LEU A 87 5.82 -3.30 19.42
CA LEU A 87 6.10 -3.89 20.75
C LEU A 87 4.98 -4.86 21.17
N LEU A 88 3.73 -4.54 20.88
CA LEU A 88 2.61 -5.47 21.13
C LEU A 88 2.74 -6.74 20.28
N TYR A 89 3.15 -6.63 19.01
CA TYR A 89 3.43 -7.81 18.17
C TYR A 89 4.51 -8.71 18.78
N LEU A 90 5.62 -8.14 19.24
CA LEU A 90 6.70 -8.88 19.91
C LEU A 90 6.23 -9.53 21.22
N LEU A 91 5.41 -8.81 22.00
CA LEU A 91 4.84 -9.35 23.25
C LEU A 91 3.93 -10.53 22.96
N MET A 92 3.00 -10.38 22.00
CA MET A 92 2.04 -11.42 21.62
C MET A 92 2.71 -12.66 21.04
N TRP A 93 3.76 -12.47 20.24
CA TRP A 93 4.58 -13.58 19.74
C TRP A 93 5.19 -14.39 20.89
N ARG A 94 5.64 -13.71 21.97
CA ARG A 94 6.26 -14.36 23.14
C ARG A 94 5.27 -15.10 24.02
N ILE A 95 4.04 -14.61 24.15
CA ILE A 95 3.02 -15.15 25.10
C ILE A 95 1.97 -16.03 24.42
N THR A 96 2.12 -16.34 23.13
CA THR A 96 1.10 -17.06 22.34
C THR A 96 -0.30 -16.50 22.55
N ALA A 97 -0.46 -15.20 22.24
CA ALA A 97 -1.69 -14.46 22.50
C ALA A 97 -2.87 -14.94 21.63
N PRO A 98 -4.11 -14.79 22.10
CA PRO A 98 -5.30 -15.14 21.33
C PRO A 98 -5.47 -14.23 20.11
N PHE A 99 -6.15 -14.72 19.06
CA PHE A 99 -6.33 -14.04 17.78
C PHE A 99 -6.82 -12.58 17.89
N TRP A 100 -7.78 -12.30 18.77
CA TRP A 100 -8.33 -10.95 18.93
C TRP A 100 -7.28 -9.91 19.35
N ALA A 101 -6.25 -10.30 20.11
CA ALA A 101 -5.16 -9.42 20.48
C ALA A 101 -4.32 -9.03 19.25
N TRP A 102 -4.07 -10.00 18.36
CA TRP A 102 -3.41 -9.76 17.06
C TRP A 102 -4.24 -8.84 16.17
N ALA A 103 -5.56 -9.07 16.08
CA ALA A 103 -6.48 -8.24 15.30
C ALA A 103 -6.46 -6.77 15.76
N LEU A 104 -6.54 -6.53 17.07
CA LEU A 104 -6.50 -5.17 17.64
C LEU A 104 -5.14 -4.49 17.42
N SER A 105 -4.05 -5.23 17.60
CA SER A 105 -2.70 -4.68 17.38
C SER A 105 -2.43 -4.41 15.90
N SER A 106 -2.98 -5.23 15.00
CA SER A 106 -2.92 -4.99 13.55
C SER A 106 -3.71 -3.74 13.17
N MET A 107 -4.88 -3.54 13.76
CA MET A 107 -5.67 -2.31 13.57
C MET A 107 -4.92 -1.07 14.10
N LEU A 108 -4.25 -1.17 15.24
CA LEU A 108 -3.39 -0.13 15.80
C LEU A 108 -2.19 0.15 14.87
N LEU A 109 -1.62 -0.89 14.25
CA LEU A 109 -0.58 -0.74 13.25
C LEU A 109 -1.10 0.08 12.04
N GLY A 110 -2.31 -0.22 11.55
CA GLY A 110 -2.98 0.54 10.50
C GLY A 110 -3.18 2.01 10.89
N LEU A 111 -3.69 2.28 12.09
CA LEU A 111 -3.80 3.64 12.63
C LEU A 111 -2.45 4.37 12.62
N GLY A 112 -1.36 3.70 13.00
CA GLY A 112 -0.02 4.29 12.97
C GLY A 112 0.37 4.78 11.57
N PHE A 113 0.12 4.00 10.54
CA PHE A 113 0.42 4.37 9.16
C PHE A 113 -0.41 5.55 8.65
N THR A 114 -1.68 5.68 9.05
CA THR A 114 -2.53 6.78 8.58
C THR A 114 -2.08 8.16 9.07
N PHE A 115 -1.33 8.26 10.16
CA PHE A 115 -0.75 9.52 10.61
C PHE A 115 0.35 10.08 9.70
N PHE A 116 0.95 9.23 8.85
CA PHE A 116 1.97 9.64 7.86
C PHE A 116 1.35 9.99 6.51
N SER A 117 0.20 9.42 6.19
CA SER A 117 -0.49 9.61 4.92
C SER A 117 -0.75 11.09 4.66
N GLY A 118 -0.18 11.62 3.58
CA GLY A 118 -0.28 13.01 3.19
C GLY A 118 0.39 14.03 4.11
N ALA A 119 0.65 13.71 5.40
CA ALA A 119 1.20 14.66 6.36
C ALA A 119 2.64 15.07 6.05
N VAL A 120 3.48 14.12 5.66
CA VAL A 120 4.90 14.37 5.33
C VAL A 120 5.05 15.19 4.06
N GLN A 121 4.26 14.87 3.03
CA GLN A 121 4.25 15.59 1.76
C GLN A 121 3.72 17.02 1.95
N ALA A 122 2.64 17.20 2.70
CA ALA A 122 2.10 18.52 3.02
C ALA A 122 3.09 19.35 3.84
N TRP A 123 3.74 18.75 4.85
CA TRP A 123 4.80 19.42 5.61
C TRP A 123 5.94 19.88 4.72
N LEU A 124 6.40 19.04 3.78
CA LEU A 124 7.46 19.40 2.84
C LEU A 124 7.08 20.62 2.00
N VAL A 125 5.86 20.63 1.43
CA VAL A 125 5.37 21.72 0.59
C VAL A 125 5.25 23.01 1.39
N ASP A 126 4.63 22.95 2.58
CA ASP A 126 4.46 24.10 3.46
C ASP A 126 5.83 24.71 3.86
N ALA A 127 6.78 23.87 4.29
CA ALA A 127 8.10 24.30 4.72
C ALA A 127 8.97 24.84 3.57
N LEU A 128 8.91 24.23 2.38
CA LEU A 128 9.62 24.72 1.19
C LEU A 128 9.05 26.05 0.71
N THR A 129 7.72 26.20 0.74
CA THR A 129 7.07 27.45 0.35
C THR A 129 7.47 28.59 1.31
N ALA A 130 7.42 28.34 2.62
CA ALA A 130 7.79 29.32 3.64
C ALA A 130 9.29 29.67 3.60
N SER A 131 10.16 28.74 3.22
CA SER A 131 11.59 28.99 3.02
C SER A 131 11.94 29.70 1.70
N GLY A 132 10.93 30.06 0.88
CA GLY A 132 11.15 30.75 -0.39
C GLY A 132 11.82 29.90 -1.47
N PHE A 133 11.52 28.60 -1.48
CA PHE A 133 12.04 27.67 -2.47
C PHE A 133 11.54 28.03 -3.88
N LYS A 134 12.48 28.22 -4.82
CA LYS A 134 12.18 28.57 -6.23
C LYS A 134 12.41 27.41 -7.22
N GLY A 135 12.72 26.22 -6.72
CA GLY A 135 12.93 25.03 -7.56
C GLY A 135 11.63 24.30 -7.88
N HIS A 136 11.76 23.18 -8.60
CA HIS A 136 10.64 22.32 -8.97
C HIS A 136 10.35 21.30 -7.86
N LEU A 137 9.14 21.28 -7.33
CA LEU A 137 8.70 20.30 -6.31
C LEU A 137 8.79 18.88 -6.84
N ASP A 138 8.50 18.67 -8.12
CA ASP A 138 8.59 17.34 -8.76
C ASP A 138 9.98 16.71 -8.62
N ALA A 139 11.04 17.52 -8.72
CA ALA A 139 12.41 17.04 -8.53
C ALA A 139 12.70 16.64 -7.07
N VAL A 140 12.02 17.25 -6.10
CA VAL A 140 12.16 16.88 -4.68
C VAL A 140 11.39 15.60 -4.40
N PHE A 141 10.17 15.49 -4.90
CA PHE A 141 9.37 14.27 -4.79
C PHE A 141 10.05 13.08 -5.49
N ALA A 142 10.59 13.27 -6.70
CA ALA A 142 11.33 12.22 -7.40
C ALA A 142 12.53 11.69 -6.58
N LYS A 143 13.25 12.55 -5.86
CA LYS A 143 14.30 12.11 -4.92
C LYS A 143 13.71 11.30 -3.76
N GLY A 144 12.55 11.70 -3.25
CA GLY A 144 11.82 10.96 -2.23
C GLY A 144 11.50 9.54 -2.69
N GLU A 145 10.91 9.39 -3.87
CA GLU A 145 10.57 8.09 -4.46
C GLU A 145 11.79 7.17 -4.62
N ILE A 146 12.95 7.73 -5.02
CA ILE A 146 14.21 6.97 -5.10
C ILE A 146 14.63 6.48 -3.71
N VAL A 147 14.57 7.35 -2.69
CA VAL A 147 14.93 7.00 -1.31
C VAL A 147 13.99 5.93 -0.75
N GLU A 148 12.68 6.06 -0.97
CA GLU A 148 11.69 5.05 -0.59
C GLU A 148 11.95 3.71 -1.27
N GLY A 149 12.18 3.73 -2.58
CA GLY A 149 12.48 2.52 -3.36
C GLY A 149 13.73 1.80 -2.85
N VAL A 150 14.82 2.53 -2.63
CA VAL A 150 16.07 1.97 -2.08
C VAL A 150 15.86 1.41 -0.66
N ALA A 151 15.18 2.15 0.21
CA ALA A 151 14.88 1.71 1.57
C ALA A 151 14.00 0.46 1.58
N MET A 152 12.99 0.42 0.70
CA MET A 152 12.08 -0.73 0.58
C MET A 152 12.82 -1.99 0.13
N LEU A 153 13.62 -1.91 -0.91
CA LEU A 153 14.39 -3.04 -1.43
C LEU A 153 15.42 -3.53 -0.40
N THR A 154 16.23 -2.62 0.13
CA THR A 154 17.30 -2.99 1.08
C THR A 154 16.76 -3.51 2.39
N GLY A 155 15.71 -2.88 2.94
CA GLY A 155 15.10 -3.30 4.19
C GLY A 155 14.38 -4.64 4.07
N SER A 156 13.68 -4.93 2.96
CA SER A 156 13.01 -6.22 2.75
C SER A 156 14.02 -7.37 2.65
N VAL A 157 15.11 -7.18 1.91
CA VAL A 157 16.19 -8.16 1.81
C VAL A 157 16.88 -8.35 3.17
N ALA A 158 17.29 -7.24 3.81
CA ALA A 158 17.95 -7.28 5.10
C ALA A 158 17.07 -7.94 6.18
N GLY A 159 15.76 -7.60 6.21
CA GLY A 159 14.81 -8.19 7.15
C GLY A 159 14.70 -9.71 7.00
N GLY A 160 14.61 -10.21 5.78
CA GLY A 160 14.58 -11.64 5.49
C GLY A 160 15.86 -12.36 5.91
N TYR A 161 17.02 -11.84 5.54
CA TYR A 161 18.32 -12.46 5.93
C TYR A 161 18.59 -12.36 7.44
N LEU A 162 18.24 -11.26 8.09
CA LEU A 162 18.34 -11.13 9.55
C LEU A 162 17.44 -12.14 10.26
N ALA A 163 16.20 -12.32 9.79
CA ALA A 163 15.30 -13.33 10.32
C ALA A 163 15.88 -14.74 10.16
N GLN A 164 16.46 -15.04 9.00
CA GLN A 164 17.08 -16.33 8.70
C GLN A 164 18.32 -16.61 9.56
N ALA A 165 19.17 -15.59 9.77
CA ALA A 165 20.39 -15.73 10.57
C ALA A 165 20.13 -15.79 12.08
N THR A 166 18.94 -15.37 12.52
CA THR A 166 18.58 -15.25 13.94
C THR A 166 17.22 -15.88 14.23
N ASN A 167 16.15 -15.07 14.19
CA ASN A 167 14.76 -15.47 14.27
C ASN A 167 13.85 -14.35 13.74
N LEU A 168 12.56 -14.66 13.54
CA LEU A 168 11.59 -13.71 12.98
C LEU A 168 11.31 -12.47 13.87
N ALA A 169 11.64 -12.51 15.17
CA ALA A 169 11.45 -11.36 16.07
C ALA A 169 12.53 -10.27 15.90
N VAL A 170 13.76 -10.62 15.50
CA VAL A 170 14.88 -9.67 15.40
C VAL A 170 14.61 -8.53 14.42
N PRO A 171 14.06 -8.73 13.22
CA PRO A 171 13.65 -7.63 12.34
C PRO A 171 12.63 -6.67 12.98
N TYR A 172 11.71 -7.18 13.80
CA TYR A 172 10.76 -6.35 14.56
C TYR A 172 11.44 -5.53 15.65
N VAL A 173 12.44 -6.10 16.35
CA VAL A 173 13.26 -5.34 17.31
C VAL A 173 14.02 -4.22 16.60
N ILE A 174 14.65 -4.52 15.47
CA ILE A 174 15.35 -3.50 14.66
C ILE A 174 14.37 -2.41 14.21
N ARG A 175 13.17 -2.81 13.77
CA ARG A 175 12.11 -1.84 13.44
C ARG A 175 11.80 -0.91 14.61
N VAL A 176 11.68 -1.41 15.85
CA VAL A 176 11.45 -0.58 17.05
C VAL A 176 12.59 0.42 17.23
N ILE A 177 13.85 -0.01 17.08
CA ILE A 177 15.03 0.87 17.18
C ILE A 177 14.98 1.96 16.10
N VAL A 178 14.72 1.58 14.85
CA VAL A 178 14.62 2.55 13.73
C VAL A 178 13.45 3.52 13.94
N LEU A 179 12.30 3.06 14.44
CA LEU A 179 11.18 3.94 14.78
C LEU A 179 11.54 4.90 15.93
N ALA A 180 12.27 4.45 16.95
CA ALA A 180 12.75 5.32 18.03
C ALA A 180 13.71 6.39 17.49
N LEU A 181 14.63 6.02 16.59
CA LEU A 181 15.49 6.98 15.87
C LEU A 181 14.65 7.95 15.02
N THR A 182 13.65 7.44 14.30
CA THR A 182 12.72 8.26 13.49
C THR A 182 12.01 9.29 14.37
N PHE A 183 11.51 8.86 15.54
CA PHE A 183 10.89 9.76 16.51
C PHE A 183 11.86 10.84 16.98
N GLY A 184 13.09 10.46 17.38
CA GLY A 184 14.13 11.40 17.79
C GLY A 184 14.48 12.43 16.71
N PHE A 185 14.71 11.97 15.48
CA PHE A 185 14.98 12.86 14.33
C PHE A 185 13.80 13.79 14.04
N ALA A 186 12.57 13.27 14.04
CA ALA A 186 11.38 14.10 13.83
C ALA A 186 11.20 15.12 14.96
N PHE A 187 11.40 14.70 16.22
CA PHE A 187 11.31 15.61 17.37
C PHE A 187 12.31 16.75 17.32
N LEU A 188 13.55 16.48 16.90
CA LEU A 188 14.63 17.47 16.87
C LEU A 188 14.63 18.33 15.61
N LEU A 189 14.28 17.77 14.45
CA LEU A 189 14.51 18.41 13.14
C LEU A 189 13.24 18.82 12.40
N MET A 190 12.11 18.14 12.62
CA MET A 190 10.86 18.48 11.96
C MET A 190 10.14 19.61 12.74
N HIS A 191 10.04 20.77 12.11
CA HIS A 191 9.31 21.91 12.65
C HIS A 191 8.18 22.27 11.69
N ASP A 192 7.03 22.71 12.20
CA ASP A 192 5.86 23.11 11.40
C ASP A 192 6.06 24.52 10.78
N ILE A 193 7.08 24.66 9.94
CA ILE A 193 7.43 25.88 9.24
C ILE A 193 6.36 26.16 8.17
N GLY A 194 5.76 27.35 8.18
CA GLY A 194 4.72 27.73 7.21
C GLY A 194 3.35 27.09 7.43
N PHE A 195 3.20 26.25 8.44
CA PHE A 195 1.92 25.62 8.75
C PHE A 195 0.92 26.63 9.31
N THR A 196 -0.27 26.64 8.74
CA THR A 196 -1.42 27.40 9.24
C THR A 196 -2.55 26.45 9.61
N PRO A 197 -2.96 26.38 10.89
CA PRO A 197 -4.05 25.49 11.31
C PRO A 197 -5.34 25.79 10.54
N ARG A 198 -5.99 24.76 10.02
CA ARG A 198 -7.25 24.88 9.30
C ARG A 198 -8.38 25.25 10.28
N LYS A 199 -8.76 26.53 10.31
CA LYS A 199 -9.85 27.05 11.14
C LYS A 199 -11.17 26.36 10.76
N GLY A 200 -11.85 25.74 11.75
CA GLY A 200 -13.17 25.10 11.58
C GLY A 200 -13.18 23.62 11.19
N ALA A 201 -12.05 22.98 10.87
CA ALA A 201 -12.02 21.54 10.60
C ALA A 201 -12.38 20.70 11.83
N GLY A 202 -11.96 21.14 13.03
CA GLY A 202 -12.32 20.46 14.30
C GLY A 202 -13.75 20.76 14.80
N ALA A 203 -14.35 21.90 14.43
CA ALA A 203 -15.67 22.31 14.90
C ALA A 203 -16.84 21.52 14.29
N ARG A 204 -16.63 20.87 13.14
CA ARG A 204 -17.67 20.11 12.44
C ARG A 204 -17.64 18.61 12.71
N GLY A 205 -16.65 18.12 13.44
CA GLY A 205 -16.45 16.72 13.81
C GLY A 205 -16.08 15.78 12.65
N PRO A 206 -15.23 14.76 12.91
CA PRO A 206 -14.77 13.80 11.86
C PRO A 206 -15.91 13.07 11.16
N LEU A 207 -17.02 12.77 11.87
CA LEU A 207 -18.19 12.08 11.30
C LEU A 207 -18.88 12.88 10.19
N ARG A 208 -18.87 14.21 10.25
CA ARG A 208 -19.46 15.05 9.21
C ARG A 208 -18.60 15.10 7.95
N GLU A 209 -17.29 15.12 8.11
CA GLU A 209 -16.35 14.98 6.99
C GLU A 209 -16.46 13.60 6.33
N VAL A 210 -16.56 12.52 7.12
CA VAL A 210 -16.85 11.16 6.60
C VAL A 210 -18.14 11.15 5.79
N LYS A 211 -19.23 11.72 6.31
CA LYS A 211 -20.52 11.80 5.58
C LYS A 211 -20.40 12.59 4.28
N LYS A 212 -19.65 13.69 4.28
CA LYS A 212 -19.43 14.52 3.07
C LYS A 212 -18.60 13.75 2.02
N VAL A 213 -17.55 13.05 2.45
CA VAL A 213 -16.74 12.20 1.58
C VAL A 213 -17.59 11.08 0.98
N LEU A 214 -18.38 10.38 1.80
CA LEU A 214 -19.30 9.35 1.33
C LEU A 214 -20.35 9.88 0.35
N ALA A 215 -20.98 11.02 0.65
CA ALA A 215 -21.97 11.63 -0.25
C ALA A 215 -21.38 12.02 -1.61
N GLY A 216 -20.20 12.64 -1.61
CA GLY A 216 -19.48 12.98 -2.85
C GLY A 216 -19.03 11.75 -3.63
N ALA A 217 -18.55 10.72 -2.92
CA ALA A 217 -18.14 9.45 -3.49
C ALA A 217 -19.32 8.69 -4.13
N ILE A 218 -20.48 8.68 -3.49
CA ILE A 218 -21.69 8.08 -4.04
C ILE A 218 -22.13 8.84 -5.28
N ALA A 219 -22.18 10.18 -5.23
CA ALA A 219 -22.66 10.99 -6.34
C ALA A 219 -21.74 10.92 -7.58
N TYR A 220 -20.45 11.11 -7.42
CA TYR A 220 -19.47 11.22 -8.51
C TYR A 220 -18.69 9.93 -8.78
N GLY A 221 -18.60 9.02 -7.81
CA GLY A 221 -17.99 7.70 -7.97
C GLY A 221 -19.01 6.67 -8.44
N LEU A 222 -19.88 6.22 -7.53
CA LEU A 222 -20.86 5.18 -7.84
C LEU A 222 -22.02 5.65 -8.74
N GLY A 223 -22.38 6.94 -8.68
CA GLY A 223 -23.42 7.54 -9.53
C GLY A 223 -23.01 7.67 -11.00
N TYR A 224 -21.71 7.79 -11.29
CA TYR A 224 -21.20 7.93 -12.65
C TYR A 224 -20.71 6.58 -13.20
N ALA A 225 -21.45 6.02 -14.16
CA ALA A 225 -21.26 4.65 -14.61
C ALA A 225 -19.83 4.26 -15.01
N PRO A 226 -19.07 5.04 -15.81
CA PRO A 226 -17.69 4.70 -16.16
C PRO A 226 -16.77 4.55 -14.95
N VAL A 227 -16.90 5.42 -13.95
CA VAL A 227 -16.12 5.40 -12.71
C VAL A 227 -16.57 4.27 -11.81
N ARG A 228 -17.88 4.08 -11.65
CA ARG A 228 -18.48 3.02 -10.83
C ARG A 228 -17.92 1.64 -11.14
N TRP A 229 -17.88 1.27 -12.43
CA TRP A 229 -17.41 -0.06 -12.83
C TRP A 229 -15.94 -0.28 -12.47
N VAL A 230 -15.11 0.73 -12.66
CA VAL A 230 -13.68 0.67 -12.30
C VAL A 230 -13.50 0.60 -10.78
N MET A 231 -14.30 1.35 -10.01
CA MET A 231 -14.25 1.33 -8.54
C MET A 231 -14.72 0.00 -7.97
N VAL A 232 -15.83 -0.55 -8.46
CA VAL A 232 -16.30 -1.87 -8.00
C VAL A 232 -15.31 -2.97 -8.37
N ALA A 233 -14.70 -2.88 -9.55
CA ALA A 233 -13.65 -3.80 -9.96
C ALA A 233 -12.43 -3.77 -9.03
N SER A 234 -12.08 -2.60 -8.45
CA SER A 234 -10.93 -2.48 -7.54
C SER A 234 -11.08 -3.33 -6.28
N ALA A 235 -12.28 -3.53 -5.79
CA ALA A 235 -12.49 -4.42 -4.65
C ALA A 235 -11.95 -5.84 -4.93
N PHE A 236 -12.13 -6.33 -6.16
CA PHE A 236 -11.63 -7.65 -6.56
C PHE A 236 -10.15 -7.64 -6.92
N THR A 237 -9.69 -6.63 -7.66
CA THR A 237 -8.29 -6.57 -8.11
C THR A 237 -7.32 -6.24 -6.97
N ASP A 238 -7.58 -5.17 -6.24
CA ASP A 238 -6.69 -4.69 -5.18
C ASP A 238 -6.79 -5.58 -3.94
N GLY A 239 -8.02 -6.05 -3.63
CA GLY A 239 -8.25 -6.98 -2.52
C GLY A 239 -7.51 -8.30 -2.67
N VAL A 240 -7.55 -8.91 -3.85
CA VAL A 240 -6.77 -10.11 -4.16
C VAL A 240 -5.29 -9.83 -4.20
N SER A 241 -4.87 -8.65 -4.69
CA SER A 241 -3.47 -8.28 -4.77
C SER A 241 -2.79 -8.18 -3.40
N ILE A 242 -3.50 -7.65 -2.40
CA ILE A 242 -3.01 -7.61 -1.01
C ILE A 242 -2.78 -9.03 -0.49
N TYR A 243 -3.74 -9.93 -0.70
CA TYR A 243 -3.58 -11.34 -0.31
C TYR A 243 -2.40 -12.00 -1.02
N ALA A 244 -2.32 -11.89 -2.35
CA ALA A 244 -1.30 -12.54 -3.16
C ALA A 244 0.12 -12.12 -2.73
N PHE A 245 0.33 -10.85 -2.40
CA PHE A 245 1.60 -10.35 -1.88
C PHE A 245 1.97 -10.99 -0.53
N TYR A 246 1.05 -11.07 0.41
CA TYR A 246 1.34 -11.66 1.71
C TYR A 246 1.43 -13.19 1.65
N ALA A 247 0.62 -13.85 0.82
CA ALA A 247 0.62 -15.30 0.65
C ALA A 247 1.87 -15.83 -0.07
N MET A 248 2.52 -15.02 -0.91
CA MET A 248 3.76 -15.45 -1.58
C MET A 248 4.89 -15.78 -0.59
N GLN A 249 4.91 -15.16 0.60
CA GLN A 249 5.95 -15.35 1.60
C GLN A 249 6.02 -16.82 2.06
N PRO A 250 4.99 -17.38 2.71
CA PRO A 250 5.00 -18.78 3.10
C PRO A 250 4.94 -19.75 1.91
N TYR A 251 4.25 -19.38 0.82
CA TYR A 251 4.16 -20.26 -0.33
C TYR A 251 5.51 -20.49 -1.02
N LEU A 252 6.31 -19.45 -1.19
CA LEU A 252 7.64 -19.58 -1.78
C LEU A 252 8.59 -20.41 -0.89
N LEU A 253 8.51 -20.29 0.44
CA LEU A 253 9.28 -21.13 1.34
C LEU A 253 8.85 -22.61 1.22
N GLN A 254 7.54 -22.86 1.12
CA GLN A 254 7.02 -24.21 0.89
C GLN A 254 7.54 -24.81 -0.43
N LEU A 255 7.54 -24.03 -1.52
CA LEU A 255 8.04 -24.47 -2.83
C LEU A 255 9.56 -24.65 -2.85
N TYR A 256 10.28 -23.86 -2.07
CA TYR A 256 11.74 -23.96 -1.92
C TYR A 256 12.14 -25.19 -1.11
N GLY A 257 11.25 -25.68 -0.24
CA GLY A 257 11.47 -26.85 0.59
C GLY A 257 12.22 -26.59 1.89
N ASP A 258 12.47 -25.32 2.24
CA ASP A 258 13.05 -24.92 3.53
C ASP A 258 12.17 -23.86 4.19
N PRO A 259 11.43 -24.21 5.27
CA PRO A 259 10.54 -23.28 5.96
C PRO A 259 11.27 -22.15 6.71
N LYS A 260 12.59 -22.25 6.88
CA LYS A 260 13.43 -21.23 7.54
C LYS A 260 14.22 -20.35 6.56
N ALA A 261 14.09 -20.55 5.26
CA ALA A 261 14.77 -19.75 4.25
C ALA A 261 14.15 -18.34 4.11
N TYR A 262 14.01 -17.61 5.23
CA TYR A 262 13.34 -16.29 5.29
C TYR A 262 13.99 -15.24 4.38
N GLY A 263 15.28 -15.37 4.07
CA GLY A 263 15.96 -14.54 3.09
C GLY A 263 15.33 -14.60 1.70
N ILE A 264 14.79 -15.75 1.31
CA ILE A 264 14.06 -15.93 0.05
C ILE A 264 12.75 -15.12 0.05
N ALA A 265 12.01 -15.11 1.16
CA ALA A 265 10.77 -14.33 1.26
C ALA A 265 11.06 -12.81 1.17
N GLY A 266 12.11 -12.35 1.86
CA GLY A 266 12.57 -10.95 1.78
C GLY A 266 13.03 -10.58 0.36
N LEU A 267 13.79 -11.45 -0.29
CA LEU A 267 14.25 -11.26 -1.67
C LEU A 267 13.07 -11.26 -2.66
N ALA A 268 12.10 -12.15 -2.50
CA ALA A 268 10.91 -12.19 -3.34
C ALA A 268 10.07 -10.91 -3.19
N ALA A 269 9.91 -10.40 -1.97
CA ALA A 269 9.24 -9.12 -1.73
C ALA A 269 9.98 -7.97 -2.43
N ALA A 270 11.32 -7.95 -2.36
CA ALA A 270 12.15 -6.97 -3.07
C ALA A 270 12.03 -7.10 -4.60
N ILE A 271 12.02 -8.32 -5.15
CA ILE A 271 11.85 -8.56 -6.59
C ILE A 271 10.48 -8.06 -7.07
N VAL A 272 9.41 -8.40 -6.35
CA VAL A 272 8.05 -7.94 -6.70
C VAL A 272 7.94 -6.42 -6.55
N GLY A 273 8.48 -5.83 -5.48
CA GLY A 273 8.56 -4.38 -5.31
C GLY A 273 9.38 -3.70 -6.41
N GLY A 274 10.51 -4.27 -6.79
CA GLY A 274 11.34 -3.80 -7.91
C GLY A 274 10.62 -3.90 -9.26
N ALA A 275 9.87 -4.98 -9.49
CA ALA A 275 9.02 -5.12 -10.68
C ALA A 275 7.91 -4.06 -10.72
N GLN A 276 7.38 -3.65 -9.56
CA GLN A 276 6.43 -2.55 -9.49
C GLN A 276 7.05 -1.22 -9.93
N ILE A 277 8.27 -0.92 -9.53
CA ILE A 277 9.01 0.26 -10.02
C ILE A 277 9.23 0.17 -11.54
N GLY A 278 9.68 -0.98 -12.03
CA GLY A 278 9.90 -1.23 -13.46
C GLY A 278 8.64 -1.14 -14.33
N GLY A 279 7.48 -1.48 -13.76
CA GLY A 279 6.18 -1.43 -14.45
C GLY A 279 5.80 -0.02 -14.91
N GLY A 280 6.14 1.01 -14.13
CA GLY A 280 5.95 2.40 -14.50
C GLY A 280 6.65 2.77 -15.82
N LEU A 281 7.82 2.19 -16.10
CA LEU A 281 8.59 2.43 -17.32
C LEU A 281 7.96 1.80 -18.58
N LEU A 282 7.01 0.87 -18.41
CA LEU A 282 6.29 0.25 -19.53
C LEU A 282 5.08 1.06 -19.99
N VAL A 283 4.57 1.97 -19.19
CA VAL A 283 3.37 2.78 -19.51
C VAL A 283 3.47 3.50 -20.84
N PRO A 284 4.60 4.16 -21.20
CA PRO A 284 4.71 4.81 -22.50
C PRO A 284 4.62 3.83 -23.70
N ARG A 285 5.13 2.59 -23.52
CA ARG A 285 5.04 1.55 -24.57
C ARG A 285 3.61 1.05 -24.74
N LEU A 286 2.87 0.86 -23.64
CA LEU A 286 1.45 0.48 -23.69
C LEU A 286 0.60 1.54 -24.40
N ARG A 287 0.88 2.82 -24.20
CA ARG A 287 0.18 3.92 -24.90
C ARG A 287 0.36 3.87 -26.41
N ARG A 288 1.44 3.27 -26.91
CA ARG A 288 1.66 3.08 -28.37
C ARG A 288 0.88 1.88 -28.92
N ILE A 289 0.67 0.85 -28.11
CA ILE A 289 0.00 -0.41 -28.52
C ILE A 289 -1.53 -0.28 -28.40
N PHE A 290 -2.00 0.31 -27.31
CA PHE A 290 -3.42 0.41 -27.02
C PHE A 290 -3.97 1.81 -27.31
N LYS A 291 -5.10 1.86 -28.00
CA LYS A 291 -5.80 3.11 -28.34
C LYS A 291 -6.75 3.59 -27.22
N ARG A 292 -7.06 2.73 -26.23
CA ARG A 292 -8.01 2.99 -25.16
C ARG A 292 -7.47 2.52 -23.82
N ARG A 293 -7.63 3.34 -22.77
CA ARG A 293 -7.23 3.01 -21.40
C ARG A 293 -7.98 1.78 -20.87
N THR A 294 -9.28 1.70 -21.12
CA THR A 294 -10.09 0.54 -20.71
C THR A 294 -9.63 -0.76 -21.36
N SER A 295 -9.07 -0.73 -22.58
CA SER A 295 -8.50 -1.92 -23.19
C SER A 295 -7.26 -2.41 -22.43
N VAL A 296 -6.43 -1.50 -21.94
CA VAL A 296 -5.29 -1.82 -21.07
C VAL A 296 -5.80 -2.44 -19.76
N LEU A 297 -6.82 -1.83 -19.12
CA LEU A 297 -7.39 -2.31 -17.86
C LEU A 297 -7.99 -3.72 -18.02
N VAL A 298 -8.79 -3.98 -19.06
CA VAL A 298 -9.35 -5.31 -19.35
C VAL A 298 -8.25 -6.35 -19.57
N MET A 299 -7.28 -6.05 -20.45
CA MET A 299 -6.19 -6.99 -20.77
C MET A 299 -5.35 -7.29 -19.54
N ALA A 300 -4.98 -6.27 -18.77
CA ALA A 300 -4.19 -6.45 -17.57
C ALA A 300 -4.94 -7.24 -16.48
N THR A 301 -6.24 -7.04 -16.33
CA THR A 301 -7.06 -7.84 -15.40
C THR A 301 -7.10 -9.31 -15.83
N ILE A 302 -7.24 -9.59 -17.14
CA ILE A 302 -7.18 -10.95 -17.68
C ILE A 302 -5.81 -11.57 -17.42
N VAL A 303 -4.73 -10.88 -17.77
CA VAL A 303 -3.35 -11.37 -17.56
C VAL A 303 -3.09 -11.63 -16.08
N SER A 304 -3.49 -10.70 -15.20
CA SER A 304 -3.31 -10.85 -13.75
C SER A 304 -4.07 -12.08 -13.21
N ALA A 305 -5.33 -12.28 -13.64
CA ALA A 305 -6.12 -13.44 -13.22
C ALA A 305 -5.49 -14.76 -13.69
N LEU A 306 -5.03 -14.81 -14.96
CA LEU A 306 -4.35 -15.99 -15.51
C LEU A 306 -3.01 -16.27 -14.81
N VAL A 307 -2.24 -15.23 -14.53
CA VAL A 307 -0.95 -15.36 -13.83
C VAL A 307 -1.15 -15.90 -12.43
N LEU A 308 -2.12 -15.36 -11.66
CA LEU A 308 -2.43 -15.88 -10.32
C LEU A 308 -2.91 -17.33 -10.37
N ALA A 309 -3.77 -17.68 -11.32
CA ALA A 309 -4.18 -19.07 -11.53
C ALA A 309 -2.99 -19.98 -11.89
N ALA A 310 -2.08 -19.50 -12.75
CA ALA A 310 -0.87 -20.24 -13.14
C ALA A 310 0.08 -20.46 -11.96
N VAL A 311 0.18 -19.50 -11.02
CA VAL A 311 0.94 -19.69 -9.77
C VAL A 311 0.40 -20.88 -8.96
N GLY A 312 -0.93 -21.06 -8.93
CA GLY A 312 -1.57 -22.20 -8.28
C GLY A 312 -1.43 -23.53 -9.05
N LEU A 313 -1.45 -23.48 -10.39
CA LEU A 313 -1.38 -24.68 -11.23
C LEU A 313 0.04 -25.22 -11.41
N MET A 314 1.06 -24.38 -11.24
CA MET A 314 2.47 -24.72 -11.46
C MET A 314 3.29 -24.56 -10.18
N PRO A 315 3.15 -25.45 -9.19
CA PRO A 315 3.79 -25.31 -7.89
C PRO A 315 5.30 -25.65 -7.97
N ARG A 316 6.05 -24.87 -8.75
CA ARG A 316 7.51 -24.94 -8.87
C ARG A 316 8.11 -23.59 -8.52
N PHE A 317 9.11 -23.57 -7.67
CA PHE A 317 9.72 -22.38 -7.10
C PHE A 317 10.09 -21.31 -8.15
N TRP A 318 10.86 -21.65 -9.16
CA TRP A 318 11.31 -20.69 -10.18
C TRP A 318 10.18 -20.12 -11.04
N PHE A 319 9.19 -20.97 -11.37
CA PHE A 319 8.00 -20.51 -12.10
C PHE A 319 7.14 -19.59 -11.24
N ALA A 320 6.98 -19.90 -9.96
CA ALA A 320 6.22 -19.06 -9.05
C ALA A 320 6.84 -17.66 -8.92
N ILE A 321 8.17 -17.54 -8.75
CA ILE A 321 8.87 -16.25 -8.72
C ILE A 321 8.67 -15.50 -10.02
N LEU A 322 8.87 -16.13 -11.18
CA LEU A 322 8.70 -15.48 -12.49
C LEU A 322 7.27 -14.98 -12.69
N LEU A 323 6.27 -15.79 -12.33
CA LEU A 323 4.87 -15.41 -12.44
C LEU A 323 4.49 -14.29 -11.46
N LEU A 324 4.98 -14.32 -10.22
CA LEU A 324 4.75 -13.26 -9.25
C LEU A 324 5.44 -11.93 -9.64
N MET A 325 6.62 -12.00 -10.24
CA MET A 325 7.29 -10.84 -10.83
C MET A 325 6.47 -10.26 -12.00
N LEU A 326 5.96 -11.12 -12.88
CA LEU A 326 5.08 -10.70 -13.98
C LEU A 326 3.78 -10.07 -13.45
N TRP A 327 3.20 -10.67 -12.41
CA TRP A 327 2.02 -10.11 -11.74
C TRP A 327 2.30 -8.71 -11.16
N GLY A 328 3.42 -8.53 -10.44
CA GLY A 328 3.84 -7.23 -9.90
C GLY A 328 4.05 -6.17 -10.99
N LEU A 329 4.66 -6.56 -12.13
CA LEU A 329 4.87 -5.71 -13.29
C LEU A 329 3.53 -5.26 -13.92
N VAL A 330 2.58 -6.19 -14.08
CA VAL A 330 1.23 -5.89 -14.60
C VAL A 330 0.50 -4.93 -13.66
N PHE A 331 0.52 -5.19 -12.36
CA PHE A 331 -0.10 -4.34 -11.35
C PHE A 331 0.41 -2.90 -11.42
N ALA A 332 1.73 -2.72 -11.46
CA ALA A 332 2.35 -1.40 -11.53
C ALA A 332 2.04 -0.63 -12.83
N THR A 333 1.86 -1.34 -13.92
CA THR A 333 1.55 -0.73 -15.22
C THR A 333 0.10 -0.24 -15.28
N VAL A 334 -0.81 -0.93 -14.57
CA VAL A 334 -2.25 -0.62 -14.57
C VAL A 334 -2.55 0.63 -13.73
N MET A 335 -1.86 0.82 -12.60
CA MET A 335 -2.17 1.89 -11.65
C MET A 335 -2.18 3.30 -12.27
N PRO A 336 -1.14 3.73 -13.02
CA PRO A 336 -1.16 5.06 -13.66
C PRO A 336 -2.24 5.20 -14.74
N VAL A 337 -2.53 4.13 -15.48
CA VAL A 337 -3.57 4.13 -16.52
C VAL A 337 -4.96 4.28 -15.89
N ARG A 338 -5.22 3.55 -14.80
CA ARG A 338 -6.46 3.63 -14.03
C ARG A 338 -6.64 5.01 -13.40
N GLN A 339 -5.60 5.53 -12.75
CA GLN A 339 -5.62 6.86 -12.16
C GLN A 339 -5.91 7.95 -13.22
N ALA A 340 -5.26 7.88 -14.37
CA ALA A 340 -5.52 8.82 -15.47
C ALA A 340 -6.96 8.71 -15.97
N PHE A 341 -7.49 7.49 -16.14
CA PHE A 341 -8.88 7.28 -16.57
C PHE A 341 -9.89 7.91 -15.59
N VAL A 342 -9.73 7.65 -14.29
CA VAL A 342 -10.64 8.14 -13.25
C VAL A 342 -10.50 9.65 -13.05
N ASN A 343 -9.26 10.17 -12.98
CA ASN A 343 -9.00 11.60 -12.70
C ASN A 343 -9.54 12.55 -13.76
N GLU A 344 -9.53 12.15 -15.04
CA GLU A 344 -10.06 12.98 -16.12
C GLU A 344 -11.59 13.03 -16.15
N LEU A 345 -12.28 12.11 -15.46
CA LEU A 345 -13.75 12.04 -15.41
C LEU A 345 -14.36 12.79 -14.20
N ILE A 346 -13.54 13.15 -13.23
CA ILE A 346 -14.01 13.73 -11.97
C ILE A 346 -13.67 15.22 -11.94
N PRO A 347 -14.64 16.10 -11.56
CA PRO A 347 -14.38 17.51 -11.33
C PRO A 347 -13.26 17.70 -10.29
N SER A 348 -12.42 18.72 -10.47
CA SER A 348 -11.26 18.99 -9.61
C SER A 348 -11.61 19.09 -8.13
N GLU A 349 -12.78 19.69 -7.82
CA GLU A 349 -13.27 19.87 -6.45
C GLU A 349 -13.65 18.58 -5.75
N GLN A 350 -13.98 17.52 -6.51
CA GLN A 350 -14.41 16.21 -5.99
C GLN A 350 -13.33 15.13 -6.13
N ARG A 351 -12.21 15.43 -6.80
CA ARG A 351 -11.19 14.46 -7.17
C ARG A 351 -10.61 13.73 -5.95
N ALA A 352 -10.20 14.49 -4.93
CA ALA A 352 -9.66 13.90 -3.70
C ALA A 352 -10.68 12.97 -3.00
N THR A 353 -11.94 13.39 -2.93
CA THR A 353 -13.04 12.61 -2.34
C THR A 353 -13.26 11.28 -3.06
N VAL A 354 -13.33 11.32 -4.40
CA VAL A 354 -13.61 10.13 -5.20
C VAL A 354 -12.42 9.16 -5.21
N LEU A 355 -11.18 9.69 -5.26
CA LEU A 355 -9.97 8.85 -5.18
C LEU A 355 -9.82 8.20 -3.82
N SER A 356 -10.14 8.90 -2.72
CA SER A 356 -10.16 8.29 -1.38
C SER A 356 -11.17 7.16 -1.31
N PHE A 357 -12.36 7.34 -1.90
CA PHE A 357 -13.37 6.29 -1.92
C PHE A 357 -12.97 5.10 -2.82
N ASP A 358 -12.29 5.34 -3.92
CA ASP A 358 -11.72 4.30 -4.77
C ASP A 358 -10.72 3.43 -4.00
N SER A 359 -9.84 4.07 -3.24
CA SER A 359 -8.92 3.37 -2.32
C SER A 359 -9.65 2.58 -1.23
N LEU A 360 -10.75 3.15 -0.69
CA LEU A 360 -11.63 2.46 0.26
C LEU A 360 -12.24 1.19 -0.34
N MET A 361 -12.70 1.23 -1.58
CA MET A 361 -13.28 0.06 -2.27
C MET A 361 -12.24 -1.06 -2.44
N GLY A 362 -11.01 -0.73 -2.87
CA GLY A 362 -9.92 -1.69 -2.96
C GLY A 362 -9.58 -2.32 -1.61
N SER A 363 -9.48 -1.49 -0.57
CA SER A 363 -9.21 -1.92 0.80
C SER A 363 -10.35 -2.79 1.38
N ALA A 364 -11.61 -2.46 1.09
CA ALA A 364 -12.76 -3.29 1.49
C ALA A 364 -12.69 -4.69 0.89
N GLY A 365 -12.25 -4.80 -0.37
CA GLY A 365 -11.90 -6.09 -0.98
C GLY A 365 -10.80 -6.81 -0.22
N GLY A 366 -9.75 -6.11 0.20
CA GLY A 366 -8.68 -6.67 1.03
C GLY A 366 -9.17 -7.20 2.37
N VAL A 367 -10.05 -6.46 3.04
CA VAL A 367 -10.67 -6.90 4.31
C VAL A 367 -11.50 -8.17 4.12
N ALA A 368 -12.24 -8.27 3.01
CA ALA A 368 -13.09 -9.42 2.74
C ALA A 368 -12.31 -10.65 2.23
N PHE A 369 -11.41 -10.48 1.27
CA PHE A 369 -10.79 -11.62 0.59
C PHE A 369 -9.58 -12.18 1.31
N GLN A 370 -8.85 -11.42 2.11
CA GLN A 370 -7.70 -11.96 2.85
C GLN A 370 -8.07 -13.15 3.76
N PRO A 371 -9.06 -13.05 4.67
CA PRO A 371 -9.41 -14.18 5.53
C PRO A 371 -10.04 -15.35 4.76
N VAL A 372 -10.82 -15.07 3.70
CA VAL A 372 -11.43 -16.11 2.85
C VAL A 372 -10.37 -16.92 2.13
N LEU A 373 -9.40 -16.25 1.49
CA LEU A 373 -8.30 -16.90 0.79
C LEU A 373 -7.33 -17.56 1.76
N GLY A 374 -7.13 -16.99 2.96
CA GLY A 374 -6.40 -17.61 4.05
C GLY A 374 -7.06 -18.92 4.51
N ARG A 375 -8.39 -18.95 4.62
CA ARG A 375 -9.12 -20.19 4.90
C ARG A 375 -9.01 -21.22 3.79
N ALA A 376 -9.00 -20.77 2.53
CA ALA A 376 -8.75 -21.66 1.39
C ALA A 376 -7.34 -22.26 1.46
N ALA A 377 -6.33 -21.47 1.89
CA ALA A 377 -4.97 -21.95 2.11
C ALA A 377 -4.89 -22.99 3.23
N ASP A 378 -5.63 -22.81 4.33
CA ASP A 378 -5.70 -23.81 5.42
C ASP A 378 -6.36 -25.12 4.97
N ALA A 379 -7.45 -25.02 4.19
CA ALA A 379 -8.24 -26.21 3.83
C ALA A 379 -7.66 -26.97 2.63
N PHE A 380 -7.09 -26.27 1.65
CA PHE A 380 -6.72 -26.83 0.34
C PHE A 380 -5.27 -26.50 -0.07
N GLY A 381 -4.52 -25.78 0.76
CA GLY A 381 -3.16 -25.34 0.48
C GLY A 381 -3.08 -24.06 -0.37
N TYR A 382 -1.87 -23.48 -0.42
CA TYR A 382 -1.61 -22.24 -1.19
C TYR A 382 -1.89 -22.38 -2.69
N PRO A 383 -1.61 -23.50 -3.37
CA PRO A 383 -1.96 -23.67 -4.78
C PRO A 383 -3.44 -23.41 -5.05
N ALA A 384 -4.33 -24.00 -4.24
CA ALA A 384 -5.76 -23.78 -4.36
C ALA A 384 -6.16 -22.32 -4.06
N SER A 385 -5.57 -21.69 -3.04
CA SER A 385 -5.86 -20.28 -2.71
C SER A 385 -5.46 -19.33 -3.84
N TYR A 386 -4.38 -19.60 -4.57
CA TYR A 386 -4.00 -18.83 -5.77
C TYR A 386 -4.95 -19.06 -6.95
N LEU A 387 -5.48 -20.28 -7.12
CA LEU A 387 -6.54 -20.56 -8.10
C LEU A 387 -7.81 -19.74 -7.78
N TRP A 388 -8.22 -19.74 -6.50
CA TRP A 388 -9.34 -18.92 -6.05
C TRP A 388 -9.07 -17.41 -6.24
N SER A 389 -7.83 -16.98 -5.99
CA SER A 389 -7.40 -15.60 -6.25
C SER A 389 -7.59 -15.22 -7.72
N GLY A 390 -7.17 -16.09 -8.65
CA GLY A 390 -7.39 -15.89 -10.08
C GLY A 390 -8.87 -15.84 -10.45
N ALA A 391 -9.70 -16.72 -9.86
CA ALA A 391 -11.14 -16.74 -10.10
C ALA A 391 -11.85 -15.47 -9.56
N ILE A 392 -11.51 -15.02 -8.35
CA ILE A 392 -12.03 -13.76 -7.78
C ILE A 392 -11.59 -12.57 -8.62
N GLN A 393 -10.33 -12.52 -9.01
CA GLN A 393 -9.80 -11.46 -9.90
C GLN A 393 -10.56 -11.43 -11.24
N ALA A 394 -10.92 -12.59 -11.79
CA ALA A 394 -11.65 -12.70 -13.05
C ALA A 394 -13.05 -12.04 -12.98
N VAL A 395 -13.66 -11.92 -11.80
CA VAL A 395 -14.94 -11.18 -11.61
C VAL A 395 -14.80 -9.71 -12.01
N ALA A 396 -13.59 -9.13 -11.92
CA ALA A 396 -13.35 -7.77 -12.35
C ALA A 396 -13.36 -7.61 -13.89
N ILE A 397 -13.18 -8.68 -14.67
CA ILE A 397 -13.12 -8.61 -16.15
C ILE A 397 -14.44 -8.05 -16.74
N PRO A 398 -15.63 -8.61 -16.45
CA PRO A 398 -16.88 -8.06 -16.96
C PRO A 398 -17.13 -6.63 -16.48
N LEU A 399 -16.71 -6.26 -15.27
CA LEU A 399 -16.83 -4.89 -14.75
C LEU A 399 -15.97 -3.90 -15.55
N MET A 400 -14.73 -4.25 -15.83
CA MET A 400 -13.85 -3.44 -16.67
C MET A 400 -14.36 -3.36 -18.12
N TRP A 401 -14.99 -4.42 -18.62
CA TRP A 401 -15.61 -4.41 -19.94
C TRP A 401 -16.88 -3.54 -19.97
N LEU A 402 -17.69 -3.50 -18.91
CA LEU A 402 -18.79 -2.55 -18.76
C LEU A 402 -18.27 -1.11 -18.76
N ALA A 403 -17.20 -0.79 -18.01
CA ALA A 403 -16.57 0.52 -18.08
C ALA A 403 -16.16 0.91 -19.52
N ARG A 404 -15.67 -0.05 -20.31
CA ARG A 404 -15.33 0.16 -21.73
C ARG A 404 -16.55 0.47 -22.60
N ARG A 405 -17.71 -0.15 -22.31
CA ARG A 405 -18.97 0.08 -23.05
C ARG A 405 -19.51 1.51 -22.86
N GLU A 406 -19.24 2.13 -21.74
CA GLU A 406 -19.67 3.50 -21.44
C GLU A 406 -19.02 4.56 -22.33
N ARG A 407 -17.94 4.23 -23.07
CA ARG A 407 -17.25 5.13 -24.02
C ARG A 407 -16.88 6.48 -23.39
N ALA A 408 -16.37 6.46 -22.16
CA ALA A 408 -16.04 7.65 -21.41
C ALA A 408 -15.10 8.59 -22.18
N PRO A 409 -15.21 9.92 -22.01
CA PRO A 409 -14.34 10.90 -22.67
C PRO A 409 -12.84 10.72 -22.38
N SER A 410 -12.50 10.17 -21.22
CA SER A 410 -11.12 9.86 -20.81
C SER A 410 -10.57 8.55 -21.36
N ASP A 411 -11.39 7.73 -22.03
CA ASP A 411 -10.96 6.40 -22.50
C ASP A 411 -9.93 6.44 -23.66
N PRO A 412 -10.05 7.35 -24.67
CA PRO A 412 -9.06 7.41 -25.72
C PRO A 412 -7.68 7.86 -25.21
N ILE A 413 -6.66 7.09 -25.52
CA ILE A 413 -5.26 7.49 -25.29
C ILE A 413 -4.88 8.45 -26.41
N ARG A 414 -4.79 9.75 -26.09
CA ARG A 414 -4.32 10.75 -27.05
C ARG A 414 -2.84 10.50 -27.33
N ALA A 415 -2.48 10.36 -28.61
CA ALA A 415 -1.08 10.40 -28.99
C ALA A 415 -0.50 11.76 -28.60
N GLU A 416 0.57 11.81 -27.83
CA GLU A 416 1.35 13.03 -27.69
C GLU A 416 1.75 13.46 -29.10
N LYS A 417 1.33 14.66 -29.50
CA LYS A 417 1.87 15.28 -30.71
C LYS A 417 3.37 15.43 -30.47
N ALA A 418 4.15 14.68 -31.27
CA ALA A 418 5.60 14.75 -31.28
C ALA A 418 6.10 16.15 -31.63
#